data_80de3ee36585fc005e3ef1897d7b0874
#
_entry.id   80de3ee36585fc005e3ef1897d7b0874
#
_cell.length_a   1.000
_cell.length_b   1.000
_cell.length_c   1.000
_cell.angle_alpha   90.00
_cell.angle_beta   90.00
_cell.angle_gamma   90.00
#
_symmetry.space_group_name_H-M   'P 1'
#
loop_
_entity.id
_entity.type
_entity.pdbx_description
1 polymer ?
#
loop_
_entity_poly.entity_id
_entity_poly.type
_entity_poly.pdbx_seq_one_letter_code
_entity_poly.pdbx_strand_id
1 'polypeptide(L)'
;MNAKEALEIYKGRDASEKLFLSDKTFLGNHCLRVDSDESAASKIFIEFVALIIRNRMYNYLKEEKKKLDRKPNYMTRPAAIRELDKIEMARQLDGVYRFDFAITATKKTILKAFGLTDSYVKHIAEEISLKLKTGM
;
A
#
# COMPACT_ATOMS: atom_id res chain seq x y z
N MET A 1 32.96 18.66 -0.19
CA MET A 1 32.09 17.56 -0.65
C MET A 1 32.96 16.48 -1.28
N ASN A 2 32.94 15.28 -0.73
CA ASN A 2 33.69 14.12 -1.22
C ASN A 2 32.96 13.52 -2.45
N ALA A 3 33.70 12.88 -3.36
CA ALA A 3 33.13 12.21 -4.55
C ALA A 3 32.03 11.16 -4.20
N LYS A 4 32.18 10.48 -3.05
CA LYS A 4 31.20 9.53 -2.55
C LYS A 4 29.90 10.23 -2.12
N GLU A 5 30.00 11.36 -1.43
CA GLU A 5 28.84 12.19 -1.02
C GLU A 5 28.12 12.75 -2.25
N ALA A 6 28.86 13.22 -3.25
CA ALA A 6 28.29 13.68 -4.51
C ALA A 6 27.53 12.58 -5.24
N LEU A 7 28.07 11.36 -5.24
CA LEU A 7 27.41 10.20 -5.84
C LEU A 7 26.14 9.78 -5.09
N GLU A 8 26.14 9.88 -3.76
CA GLU A 8 24.96 9.59 -2.93
C GLU A 8 23.85 10.62 -3.17
N ILE A 9 24.18 11.91 -3.26
CA ILE A 9 23.23 12.98 -3.59
C ILE A 9 22.67 12.78 -5.00
N TYR A 10 23.51 12.44 -5.98
CA TYR A 10 23.07 12.16 -7.34
C TYR A 10 22.12 10.94 -7.42
N LYS A 11 22.42 9.86 -6.69
CA LYS A 11 21.52 8.71 -6.55
C LYS A 11 20.22 9.05 -5.84
N GLY A 12 20.23 10.02 -4.92
CA GLY A 12 19.03 10.56 -4.27
C GLY A 12 18.07 11.23 -5.29
N ARG A 13 18.61 11.92 -6.30
CA ARG A 13 17.82 12.50 -7.40
C ARG A 13 17.02 11.43 -8.17
N ASP A 14 17.64 10.28 -8.47
CA ASP A 14 16.96 9.16 -9.14
C ASP A 14 15.71 8.68 -8.36
N ALA A 15 15.76 8.72 -7.03
CA ALA A 15 14.60 8.39 -6.19
C ALA A 15 13.46 9.40 -6.36
N SER A 16 13.76 10.70 -6.42
CA SER A 16 12.76 11.76 -6.66
C SER A 16 12.15 11.64 -8.05
N GLU A 17 12.96 11.42 -9.08
CA GLU A 17 12.49 11.23 -10.46
C GLU A 17 11.55 10.00 -10.55
N LYS A 18 11.88 8.91 -9.88
CA LYS A 18 11.01 7.71 -9.80
C LYS A 18 9.70 7.97 -9.05
N LEU A 19 9.69 8.84 -8.05
CA LEU A 19 8.47 9.27 -7.37
C LEU A 19 7.58 10.07 -8.31
N PHE A 20 8.11 11.06 -9.03
CA PHE A 20 7.37 11.84 -10.01
C PHE A 20 6.86 10.99 -11.18
N LEU A 21 7.67 10.04 -11.67
CA LEU A 21 7.23 9.10 -12.70
C LEU A 21 6.07 8.22 -12.16
N SER A 22 6.16 7.79 -10.92
CA SER A 22 5.09 7.03 -10.26
C SER A 22 3.80 7.84 -10.12
N ASP A 23 3.90 9.13 -9.81
CA ASP A 23 2.78 10.05 -9.76
C ASP A 23 2.06 10.13 -11.11
N LYS A 24 2.80 10.45 -12.17
CA LYS A 24 2.25 10.54 -13.53
C LYS A 24 1.64 9.23 -14.04
N THR A 25 2.30 8.10 -13.82
CA THR A 25 1.89 6.81 -14.40
C THR A 25 0.82 6.09 -13.63
N PHE A 26 0.84 6.14 -12.28
CA PHE A 26 -0.06 5.36 -11.44
C PHE A 26 -1.19 6.17 -10.81
N LEU A 27 -0.97 7.45 -10.55
CA LEU A 27 -2.00 8.34 -10.03
C LEU A 27 -2.71 9.11 -11.16
N GLY A 28 -2.23 8.96 -12.40
CA GLY A 28 -2.83 9.60 -13.56
C GLY A 28 -2.67 11.13 -13.60
N ASN A 29 -1.67 11.64 -12.87
CA ASN A 29 -1.50 13.06 -12.61
C ASN A 29 -0.78 13.78 -13.74
N HIS A 30 -1.37 13.73 -14.95
CA HIS A 30 -0.85 14.44 -16.13
C HIS A 30 -1.27 15.90 -16.15
N CYS A 31 -2.40 16.24 -15.55
CA CYS A 31 -2.89 17.62 -15.40
C CYS A 31 -3.85 17.72 -14.20
N LEU A 32 -3.78 18.84 -13.50
CA LEU A 32 -4.73 19.21 -12.47
C LEU A 32 -6.03 19.67 -13.16
N ARG A 33 -7.04 18.80 -13.20
CA ARG A 33 -8.39 19.14 -13.63
C ARG A 33 -9.21 19.50 -12.42
N VAL A 34 -9.13 20.74 -11.98
CA VAL A 34 -9.79 21.28 -10.79
C VAL A 34 -10.28 22.70 -11.08
N ASP A 35 -11.38 23.07 -10.48
CA ASP A 35 -12.10 24.32 -10.76
C ASP A 35 -11.70 25.46 -9.82
N SER A 36 -10.92 25.19 -8.76
CA SER A 36 -10.48 26.21 -7.78
C SER A 36 -9.10 25.91 -7.21
N ASP A 37 -8.44 26.93 -6.68
CA ASP A 37 -7.13 26.82 -6.04
C ASP A 37 -7.18 25.96 -4.78
N GLU A 38 -8.26 26.00 -3.99
CA GLU A 38 -8.45 25.14 -2.82
C GLU A 38 -8.56 23.67 -3.22
N SER A 39 -9.28 23.39 -4.30
CA SER A 39 -9.41 22.04 -4.85
C SER A 39 -8.06 21.55 -5.38
N ALA A 40 -7.26 22.42 -6.01
CA ALA A 40 -5.92 22.13 -6.46
C ALA A 40 -4.98 21.78 -5.28
N ALA A 41 -4.99 22.60 -4.22
CA ALA A 41 -4.18 22.38 -3.03
C ALA A 41 -4.57 21.08 -2.32
N SER A 42 -5.84 20.79 -2.19
CA SER A 42 -6.35 19.55 -1.58
C SER A 42 -5.94 18.33 -2.38
N LYS A 43 -6.05 18.39 -3.70
CA LYS A 43 -5.61 17.29 -4.59
C LYS A 43 -4.12 17.04 -4.48
N ILE A 44 -3.29 18.09 -4.58
CA ILE A 44 -1.82 17.98 -4.44
C ILE A 44 -1.45 17.36 -3.08
N PHE A 45 -2.12 17.77 -2.00
CA PHE A 45 -1.89 17.22 -0.67
C PHE A 45 -2.19 15.71 -0.60
N ILE A 46 -3.35 15.29 -1.13
CA ILE A 46 -3.73 13.86 -1.17
C ILE A 46 -2.72 13.06 -1.99
N GLU A 47 -2.30 13.56 -3.14
CA GLU A 47 -1.32 12.93 -4.01
C GLU A 47 0.05 12.80 -3.33
N PHE A 48 0.47 13.84 -2.61
CA PHE A 48 1.71 13.81 -1.83
C PHE A 48 1.67 12.74 -0.74
N VAL A 49 0.57 12.63 0.01
CA VAL A 49 0.37 11.57 1.01
C VAL A 49 0.37 10.19 0.34
N ALA A 50 -0.29 10.04 -0.79
CA ALA A 50 -0.30 8.79 -1.54
C ALA A 50 1.11 8.38 -2.01
N LEU A 51 1.94 9.32 -2.45
CA LEU A 51 3.34 9.07 -2.82
C LEU A 51 4.18 8.61 -1.62
N ILE A 52 4.00 9.22 -0.45
CA ILE A 52 4.68 8.79 0.79
C ILE A 52 4.32 7.33 1.12
N ILE A 53 3.03 7.01 1.11
CA ILE A 53 2.55 5.64 1.40
C ILE A 53 3.13 4.66 0.38
N ARG A 54 3.07 4.97 -0.91
CA ARG A 54 3.61 4.13 -1.98
C ARG A 54 5.11 3.90 -1.86
N ASN A 55 5.87 4.92 -1.46
CA ASN A 55 7.30 4.79 -1.25
C ASN A 55 7.62 3.90 -0.05
N ARG A 56 6.90 4.06 1.06
CA ARG A 56 7.02 3.17 2.24
C ARG A 56 6.70 1.73 1.87
N MET A 57 5.59 1.49 1.18
CA MET A 57 5.23 0.15 0.68
C MET A 57 6.35 -0.45 -0.17
N TYR A 58 6.94 0.32 -1.08
CA TYR A 58 8.05 -0.15 -1.90
C TYR A 58 9.24 -0.60 -1.06
N ASN A 59 9.62 0.18 -0.05
CA ASN A 59 10.75 -0.13 0.80
C ASN A 59 10.50 -1.40 1.62
N TYR A 60 9.34 -1.52 2.25
CA TYR A 60 8.97 -2.71 3.02
C TYR A 60 8.94 -3.99 2.16
N LEU A 61 8.30 -3.93 1.01
CA LEU A 61 8.26 -5.07 0.08
C LEU A 61 9.66 -5.43 -0.44
N LYS A 62 10.51 -4.43 -0.72
CA LYS A 62 11.89 -4.62 -1.16
C LYS A 62 12.74 -5.30 -0.09
N GLU A 63 12.62 -4.88 1.17
CA GLU A 63 13.35 -5.47 2.29
C GLU A 63 12.90 -6.91 2.56
N GLU A 64 11.61 -7.18 2.56
CA GLU A 64 11.12 -8.54 2.76
C GLU A 64 11.48 -9.45 1.56
N LYS A 65 11.42 -8.92 0.33
CA LYS A 65 11.84 -9.65 -0.87
C LYS A 65 13.31 -10.09 -0.85
N LYS A 66 14.20 -9.32 -0.20
CA LYS A 66 15.62 -9.70 -0.03
C LYS A 66 15.80 -10.93 0.85
N LYS A 67 14.87 -11.17 1.80
CA LYS A 67 14.89 -12.28 2.72
C LYS A 67 14.33 -13.58 2.12
N LEU A 68 13.69 -13.50 0.95
CA LEU A 68 13.11 -14.64 0.27
C LEU A 68 14.10 -15.22 -0.73
N ASP A 69 14.29 -16.54 -0.71
CA ASP A 69 15.16 -17.28 -1.63
C ASP A 69 14.73 -17.10 -3.09
N ARG A 70 13.42 -16.96 -3.32
CA ARG A 70 12.84 -16.69 -4.63
C ARG A 70 12.39 -15.23 -4.69
N LYS A 71 12.43 -14.64 -5.89
CA LYS A 71 11.94 -13.27 -6.17
C LYS A 71 10.49 -13.33 -6.69
N PRO A 72 9.49 -13.45 -5.82
CA PRO A 72 8.12 -13.63 -6.26
C PRO A 72 7.56 -12.36 -6.91
N ASN A 73 6.73 -12.54 -7.95
CA ASN A 73 6.14 -11.44 -8.70
C ASN A 73 5.13 -10.61 -7.89
N TYR A 74 4.50 -11.22 -6.87
CA TYR A 74 3.54 -10.52 -6.00
C TYR A 74 4.19 -9.52 -5.03
N MET A 75 5.51 -9.49 -4.90
CA MET A 75 6.25 -8.52 -4.08
C MET A 75 6.55 -7.22 -4.85
N THR A 76 5.71 -6.83 -5.78
CA THR A 76 5.68 -5.50 -6.38
C THR A 76 4.50 -4.71 -5.81
N ARG A 77 4.60 -3.37 -5.75
CA ARG A 77 3.51 -2.52 -5.22
C ARG A 77 2.13 -2.84 -5.84
N PRO A 78 1.97 -2.85 -7.18
CA PRO A 78 0.67 -3.12 -7.78
C PRO A 78 0.16 -4.53 -7.49
N ALA A 79 1.05 -5.53 -7.51
CA ALA A 79 0.65 -6.91 -7.26
C ALA A 79 0.30 -7.14 -5.78
N ALA A 80 1.07 -6.55 -4.85
CA ALA A 80 0.76 -6.62 -3.42
C ALA A 80 -0.59 -5.98 -3.09
N ILE A 81 -0.88 -4.79 -3.66
CA ILE A 81 -2.18 -4.13 -3.48
C ILE A 81 -3.31 -5.02 -4.00
N ARG A 82 -3.20 -5.59 -5.20
CA ARG A 82 -4.22 -6.50 -5.76
C ARG A 82 -4.43 -7.76 -4.92
N GLU A 83 -3.38 -8.28 -4.29
CA GLU A 83 -3.52 -9.45 -3.41
C GLU A 83 -4.16 -9.08 -2.07
N LEU A 84 -3.87 -7.89 -1.53
CA LEU A 84 -4.49 -7.39 -0.30
C LEU A 84 -5.96 -6.99 -0.53
N ASP A 85 -6.29 -6.44 -1.69
CA ASP A 85 -7.65 -6.08 -2.10
C ASP A 85 -8.62 -7.28 -2.08
N LYS A 86 -8.10 -8.49 -2.26
CA LYS A 86 -8.86 -9.75 -2.14
C LYS A 86 -9.12 -10.19 -0.68
N ILE A 87 -8.77 -9.36 0.31
CA ILE A 87 -9.12 -9.60 1.72
C ILE A 87 -10.46 -8.91 1.95
N GLU A 88 -11.52 -9.64 1.74
CA GLU A 88 -12.89 -9.14 1.81
C GLU A 88 -13.67 -9.81 2.93
N MET A 89 -14.64 -9.08 3.46
CA MET A 89 -15.60 -9.59 4.44
C MET A 89 -16.99 -9.56 3.84
N ALA A 90 -17.69 -10.70 3.92
CA ALA A 90 -19.07 -10.83 3.47
C ALA A 90 -20.00 -11.00 4.67
N ARG A 91 -21.18 -10.37 4.60
CA ARG A 91 -22.25 -10.59 5.57
C ARG A 91 -22.88 -11.95 5.33
N GLN A 92 -22.84 -12.82 6.33
CA GLN A 92 -23.45 -14.13 6.29
C GLN A 92 -24.96 -14.06 6.59
N LEU A 93 -25.67 -15.17 6.36
CA LEU A 93 -27.12 -15.27 6.62
C LEU A 93 -27.49 -15.01 8.09
N ASP A 94 -26.58 -15.29 9.02
CA ASP A 94 -26.72 -15.02 10.47
C ASP A 94 -26.47 -13.54 10.83
N GLY A 95 -26.23 -12.69 9.83
CA GLY A 95 -25.96 -11.26 10.01
C GLY A 95 -24.53 -10.92 10.46
N VAL A 96 -23.67 -11.92 10.62
CA VAL A 96 -22.27 -11.75 11.05
C VAL A 96 -21.38 -11.58 9.83
N TYR A 97 -20.45 -10.63 9.88
CA TYR A 97 -19.44 -10.45 8.84
C TYR A 97 -18.25 -11.39 9.07
N ARG A 98 -17.90 -12.16 8.06
CA ARG A 98 -16.74 -13.07 8.07
C ARG A 98 -15.93 -12.90 6.80
N PHE A 99 -14.65 -13.33 6.85
CA PHE A 99 -13.84 -13.38 5.63
C PHE A 99 -14.52 -14.27 4.59
N ASP A 100 -14.61 -13.75 3.36
CA ASP A 100 -15.14 -14.52 2.23
C ASP A 100 -14.15 -15.63 1.86
N PHE A 101 -12.85 -15.35 1.88
CA PHE A 101 -11.79 -16.31 1.61
C PHE A 101 -10.70 -16.32 2.70
N ALA A 102 -10.06 -17.47 2.86
CA ALA A 102 -8.93 -17.62 3.76
C ALA A 102 -7.73 -16.74 3.34
N ILE A 103 -6.98 -16.26 4.33
CA ILE A 103 -5.74 -15.53 4.09
C ILE A 103 -4.67 -16.52 3.61
N THR A 104 -4.35 -16.48 2.32
CA THR A 104 -3.40 -17.37 1.65
C THR A 104 -1.95 -17.11 2.11
N ALA A 105 -1.04 -18.05 1.84
CA ALA A 105 0.39 -17.90 2.11
C ALA A 105 0.99 -16.64 1.44
N THR A 106 0.55 -16.31 0.23
CA THR A 106 0.95 -15.08 -0.47
C THR A 106 0.55 -13.83 0.30
N LYS A 107 -0.71 -13.75 0.75
CA LYS A 107 -1.23 -12.65 1.55
C LYS A 107 -0.47 -12.53 2.87
N LYS A 108 -0.20 -13.65 3.55
CA LYS A 108 0.60 -13.68 4.80
C LYS A 108 2.02 -13.13 4.59
N THR A 109 2.67 -13.49 3.49
CA THR A 109 4.01 -12.97 3.16
C THR A 109 3.99 -11.46 2.91
N ILE A 110 2.96 -10.95 2.23
CA ILE A 110 2.79 -9.51 2.00
C ILE A 110 2.51 -8.78 3.33
N LEU A 111 1.59 -9.30 4.15
CA LEU A 111 1.28 -8.73 5.47
C LEU A 111 2.52 -8.66 6.37
N LYS A 112 3.34 -9.71 6.37
CA LYS A 112 4.60 -9.77 7.10
C LYS A 112 5.57 -8.66 6.70
N ALA A 113 5.62 -8.29 5.41
CA ALA A 113 6.44 -7.17 4.95
C ALA A 113 6.05 -5.84 5.63
N PHE A 114 4.78 -5.68 6.01
CA PHE A 114 4.25 -4.51 6.74
C PHE A 114 4.23 -4.70 8.26
N GLY A 115 4.83 -5.77 8.79
CA GLY A 115 4.82 -6.07 10.23
C GLY A 115 3.46 -6.56 10.74
N LEU A 116 2.56 -6.98 9.86
CA LEU A 116 1.24 -7.47 10.19
C LEU A 116 1.21 -9.00 10.19
N THR A 117 0.41 -9.59 11.09
CA THR A 117 0.15 -11.03 11.14
C THR A 117 -1.27 -11.33 10.67
N ASP A 118 -1.52 -12.56 10.23
CA ASP A 118 -2.87 -12.99 9.87
C ASP A 118 -3.81 -13.04 11.09
N SER A 119 -3.29 -13.32 12.28
CA SER A 119 -4.05 -13.26 13.53
C SER A 119 -4.49 -11.83 13.86
N TYR A 120 -3.62 -10.82 13.67
CA TYR A 120 -3.99 -9.43 13.85
C TYR A 120 -5.10 -9.00 12.89
N VAL A 121 -4.97 -9.36 11.60
CA VAL A 121 -6.00 -9.03 10.59
C VAL A 121 -7.35 -9.69 10.92
N LYS A 122 -7.33 -10.94 11.41
CA LYS A 122 -8.55 -11.63 11.87
C LYS A 122 -9.18 -10.95 13.08
N HIS A 123 -8.39 -10.55 14.04
CA HIS A 123 -8.87 -9.84 15.24
C HIS A 123 -9.56 -8.52 14.87
N ILE A 124 -8.93 -7.71 14.00
CA ILE A 124 -9.55 -6.47 13.49
C ILE A 124 -10.85 -6.76 12.72
N ALA A 125 -10.90 -7.83 11.94
CA ALA A 125 -12.11 -8.22 11.23
C ALA A 125 -13.26 -8.61 12.20
N GLU A 126 -12.94 -9.31 13.28
CA GLU A 126 -13.90 -9.65 14.35
C GLU A 126 -14.42 -8.38 15.04
N GLU A 127 -13.54 -7.44 15.38
CA GLU A 127 -13.94 -6.14 15.96
C GLU A 127 -14.87 -5.36 15.01
N ILE A 128 -14.54 -5.28 13.72
CA ILE A 128 -15.38 -4.62 12.71
C ILE A 128 -16.74 -5.32 12.62
N SER A 129 -16.74 -6.67 12.56
CA SER A 129 -17.97 -7.45 12.53
C SER A 129 -18.88 -7.19 13.72
N LEU A 130 -18.29 -7.10 14.92
CA LEU A 130 -19.03 -6.80 16.15
C LEU A 130 -19.65 -5.39 16.11
N LYS A 131 -18.87 -4.38 15.71
CA LYS A 131 -19.35 -2.98 15.55
C LYS A 131 -20.50 -2.89 14.54
N LEU A 132 -20.37 -3.54 13.40
CA LEU A 132 -21.41 -3.55 12.36
C LEU A 132 -22.68 -4.30 12.79
N LYS A 133 -22.57 -5.30 13.69
CA LYS A 133 -23.72 -6.02 14.24
C LYS A 133 -24.46 -5.20 15.28
N THR A 134 -23.76 -4.42 16.09
CA THR A 134 -24.36 -3.60 17.16
C THR A 134 -25.03 -2.33 16.66
N GLY A 135 -24.94 -2.05 15.34
CA GLY A 135 -25.66 -0.93 14.72
C GLY A 135 -25.24 0.41 15.31
N MET A 136 -23.96 0.77 15.10
CA MET A 136 -23.55 2.16 15.33
C MET A 136 -24.29 3.07 14.41
#